data_0d6b7303220fd008a553e31297aac4c2
#
_entry.id   0d6b7303220fd008a553e31297aac4c2
#
_cell.length_a   1.000
_cell.length_b   1.000
_cell.length_c   1.000
_cell.angle_alpha   90.00
_cell.angle_beta   90.00
_cell.angle_gamma   90.00
#
_symmetry.space_group_name_H-M   'P 1'
#
loop_
_entity.id
_entity.type
_entity.pdbx_description
1 polymer ?
#
loop_
_entity_poly.entity_id
_entity_poly.type
_entity_poly.pdbx_seq_one_letter_code
_entity_poly.pdbx_strand_id
1 'polypeptide(L)'
;MVELEAVNMLLETIGSDVINSLDNTHPDANAARRVLSRKAKMELRKGWWFNTDWGVDYEPDANKEILIPSNISSIRMENVDHIRRNGKLYDKVNQTYKFDGTQRAYQQIRLPTWDEMEADMQVYTGYLAA
;
A
#
# COMPACT_ATOMS: atom_id res chain seq x y z
N MET A 1 -11.29 13.12 3.36
CA MET A 1 -11.54 12.68 4.76
C MET A 1 -10.21 12.40 5.42
N VAL A 2 -9.95 12.97 6.59
CA VAL A 2 -8.76 12.64 7.36
C VAL A 2 -8.98 11.36 8.17
N GLU A 3 -7.90 10.68 8.57
CA GLU A 3 -7.98 9.41 9.29
C GLU A 3 -8.77 9.52 10.60
N LEU A 4 -8.61 10.63 11.33
CA LEU A 4 -9.36 10.87 12.57
C LEU A 4 -10.88 10.87 12.33
N GLU A 5 -11.34 11.50 11.26
CA GLU A 5 -12.77 11.50 10.90
C GLU A 5 -13.27 10.08 10.61
N ALA A 6 -12.48 9.30 9.89
CA ALA A 6 -12.82 7.91 9.57
C ALA A 6 -12.88 7.03 10.82
N VAL A 7 -11.94 7.19 11.75
CA VAL A 7 -11.93 6.48 13.02
C VAL A 7 -13.16 6.85 13.85
N ASN A 8 -13.50 8.13 13.92
CA ASN A 8 -14.69 8.58 14.66
C ASN A 8 -15.99 8.04 14.05
N MET A 9 -16.05 7.93 12.72
CA MET A 9 -17.21 7.32 12.05
C MET A 9 -17.39 5.87 12.47
N LEU A 10 -16.32 5.09 12.60
CA LEU A 10 -16.38 3.72 13.12
C LEU A 10 -16.80 3.68 14.58
N LEU A 11 -16.27 4.57 15.41
CA LEU A 11 -16.62 4.65 16.82
C LEU A 11 -18.10 4.96 17.02
N GLU A 12 -18.66 5.87 16.24
CA GLU A 12 -20.09 6.18 16.26
C GLU A 12 -20.93 4.94 15.89
N THR A 13 -20.48 4.19 14.89
CA THR A 13 -21.18 2.97 14.44
C THR A 13 -21.27 1.92 15.54
N ILE A 14 -20.25 1.75 16.37
CA ILE A 14 -20.24 0.79 17.48
C ILE A 14 -20.77 1.38 18.79
N GLY A 15 -21.24 2.63 18.78
CA GLY A 15 -21.80 3.29 19.97
C GLY A 15 -20.77 3.76 20.98
N SER A 16 -19.50 3.89 20.56
CA SER A 16 -18.43 4.39 21.43
C SER A 16 -18.27 5.90 21.29
N ASP A 17 -17.62 6.53 22.28
CA ASP A 17 -17.35 7.96 22.25
C ASP A 17 -16.31 8.29 21.17
N VAL A 18 -16.49 9.45 20.51
CA VAL A 18 -15.50 9.96 19.55
C VAL A 18 -14.23 10.41 20.27
N ILE A 19 -13.11 10.43 19.55
CA ILE A 19 -11.83 10.85 20.06
C ILE A 19 -11.38 12.17 19.43
N ASN A 20 -10.46 12.87 20.09
CA ASN A 20 -9.93 14.16 19.64
C ASN A 20 -8.62 14.02 18.89
N SER A 21 -7.93 12.90 19.03
CA SER A 21 -6.61 12.67 18.45
C SER A 21 -6.37 11.20 18.19
N LEU A 22 -5.60 10.89 17.14
CA LEU A 22 -5.19 9.51 16.81
C LEU A 22 -4.21 8.94 17.85
N ASP A 23 -3.63 9.77 18.71
CA ASP A 23 -2.75 9.33 19.81
C ASP A 23 -3.53 8.81 21.03
N ASN A 24 -4.85 8.86 20.97
CA ASN A 24 -5.69 8.35 22.03
C ASN A 24 -5.49 6.84 22.20
N THR A 25 -5.31 6.39 23.44
CA THR A 25 -5.07 4.98 23.78
C THR A 25 -6.35 4.19 24.06
N HIS A 26 -7.53 4.76 23.80
CA HIS A 26 -8.82 4.12 24.02
C HIS A 26 -8.88 2.80 23.21
N PRO A 27 -9.27 1.66 23.84
CA PRO A 27 -9.26 0.36 23.14
C PRO A 27 -10.13 0.31 21.88
N ASP A 28 -11.30 0.95 21.91
CA ASP A 28 -12.20 0.99 20.74
C ASP A 28 -11.61 1.82 19.60
N ALA A 29 -10.92 2.92 19.92
CA ALA A 29 -10.23 3.74 18.92
C ALA A 29 -9.11 2.96 18.25
N ASN A 30 -8.31 2.21 19.02
CA ASN A 30 -7.24 1.37 18.47
C ASN A 30 -7.80 0.25 17.59
N ALA A 31 -8.90 -0.37 18.02
CA ALA A 31 -9.58 -1.38 17.21
C ALA A 31 -10.12 -0.80 15.91
N ALA A 32 -10.75 0.38 15.96
CA ALA A 32 -11.25 1.07 14.77
C ALA A 32 -10.12 1.41 13.78
N ARG A 33 -8.98 1.90 14.27
CA ARG A 33 -7.82 2.18 13.41
C ARG A 33 -7.30 0.92 12.71
N ARG A 34 -7.24 -0.20 13.43
CA ARG A 34 -6.80 -1.47 12.83
C ARG A 34 -7.77 -1.94 11.74
N VAL A 35 -9.08 -1.85 11.98
CA VAL A 35 -10.10 -2.21 10.98
C VAL A 35 -9.99 -1.31 9.76
N LEU A 36 -9.90 -0.01 9.96
CA LEU A 36 -9.78 0.97 8.87
C LEU A 36 -8.53 0.70 8.02
N SER A 37 -7.38 0.51 8.65
CA SER A 37 -6.13 0.22 7.95
C SER A 37 -6.21 -1.07 7.14
N ARG A 38 -6.77 -2.12 7.73
CA ARG A 38 -6.92 -3.41 7.05
C ARG A 38 -7.85 -3.30 5.84
N LYS A 39 -9.01 -2.64 5.98
CA LYS A 39 -9.96 -2.45 4.88
C LYS A 39 -9.36 -1.60 3.77
N ALA A 40 -8.65 -0.54 4.11
CA ALA A 40 -7.96 0.29 3.13
C ALA A 40 -6.95 -0.52 2.33
N LYS A 41 -6.11 -1.33 2.99
CA LYS A 41 -5.12 -2.16 2.31
C LYS A 41 -5.78 -3.21 1.41
N MET A 42 -6.86 -3.84 1.86
CA MET A 42 -7.60 -4.82 1.06
C MET A 42 -8.15 -4.20 -0.23
N GLU A 43 -8.73 -3.01 -0.15
CA GLU A 43 -9.25 -2.30 -1.33
C GLU A 43 -8.13 -1.83 -2.25
N LEU A 44 -7.06 -1.24 -1.71
CA LEU A 44 -5.96 -0.72 -2.50
C LEU A 44 -5.20 -1.81 -3.26
N ARG A 45 -5.12 -3.02 -2.71
CA ARG A 45 -4.50 -4.16 -3.38
C ARG A 45 -5.21 -4.60 -4.65
N LYS A 46 -6.46 -4.20 -4.84
CA LYS A 46 -7.20 -4.48 -6.08
C LYS A 46 -6.64 -3.72 -7.28
N GLY A 47 -5.88 -2.65 -7.05
CA GLY A 47 -5.27 -1.88 -8.12
C GLY A 47 -6.21 -0.85 -8.72
N TRP A 48 -6.54 0.18 -7.96
CA TRP A 48 -7.32 1.31 -8.45
C TRP A 48 -6.47 2.20 -9.36
N TRP A 49 -7.12 2.99 -10.20
CA TRP A 49 -6.45 3.86 -11.19
C TRP A 49 -5.43 4.81 -10.55
N PHE A 50 -5.68 5.29 -9.32
CA PHE A 50 -4.82 6.27 -8.66
C PHE A 50 -3.61 5.63 -7.93
N ASN A 51 -3.62 4.31 -7.68
CA ASN A 51 -2.51 3.63 -7.02
C ASN A 51 -1.86 2.54 -7.88
N THR A 52 -2.21 2.51 -9.16
CA THR A 52 -1.60 1.65 -10.16
C THR A 52 -0.71 2.48 -11.07
N ASP A 53 0.58 2.15 -11.11
CA ASP A 53 1.57 2.80 -11.97
C ASP A 53 1.92 1.88 -13.13
N TRP A 54 2.04 2.46 -14.33
CA TRP A 54 2.35 1.74 -15.55
C TRP A 54 3.71 2.18 -16.07
N GLY A 55 4.55 1.22 -16.49
CA GLY A 55 5.83 1.53 -17.11
C GLY A 55 6.80 2.24 -16.18
N VAL A 56 7.13 1.64 -15.06
CA VAL A 56 8.05 2.21 -14.06
C VAL A 56 9.44 1.61 -14.22
N ASP A 57 10.44 2.49 -14.36
CA ASP A 57 11.83 2.07 -14.49
C ASP A 57 12.50 1.95 -13.12
N TYR A 58 13.15 0.82 -12.90
CA TYR A 58 13.96 0.55 -11.71
C TYR A 58 15.43 0.44 -12.10
N GLU A 59 16.26 1.22 -11.43
CA GLU A 59 17.71 1.22 -11.69
C GLU A 59 18.44 0.47 -10.59
N PRO A 60 19.48 -0.34 -10.96
CA PRO A 60 20.32 -1.00 -9.98
C PRO A 60 21.09 -0.01 -9.11
N ASP A 61 21.30 -0.36 -7.86
CA ASP A 61 22.13 0.41 -6.93
C ASP A 61 23.63 0.10 -7.14
N ALA A 62 24.48 0.60 -6.23
CA ALA A 62 25.93 0.39 -6.29
C ALA A 62 26.31 -1.10 -6.21
N ASN A 63 25.46 -1.94 -5.61
CA ASN A 63 25.65 -3.39 -5.50
C ASN A 63 25.01 -4.14 -6.67
N LYS A 64 24.54 -3.44 -7.70
CA LYS A 64 23.81 -3.99 -8.83
C LYS A 64 22.49 -4.65 -8.44
N GLU A 65 21.95 -4.33 -7.28
CA GLU A 65 20.68 -4.85 -6.80
C GLU A 65 19.56 -3.81 -6.98
N ILE A 66 18.35 -4.29 -7.23
CA ILE A 66 17.17 -3.44 -7.35
C ILE A 66 16.27 -3.69 -6.14
N LEU A 67 16.22 -2.71 -5.22
CA LEU A 67 15.36 -2.77 -4.04
C LEU A 67 13.95 -2.33 -4.44
N ILE A 68 12.96 -3.10 -4.04
CA ILE A 68 11.55 -2.77 -4.27
C ILE A 68 10.97 -2.24 -2.96
N PRO A 69 10.46 -0.99 -2.94
CA PRO A 69 9.92 -0.40 -1.72
C PRO A 69 8.81 -1.25 -1.09
N SER A 70 8.75 -1.24 0.22
CA SER A 70 7.77 -2.06 0.98
C SER A 70 6.31 -1.65 0.74
N ASN A 71 6.08 -0.40 0.29
CA ASN A 71 4.74 0.09 -0.03
C ASN A 71 4.22 -0.38 -1.39
N ILE A 72 5.03 -1.10 -2.17
CA ILE A 72 4.59 -1.74 -3.40
C ILE A 72 3.93 -3.07 -3.06
N SER A 73 2.63 -3.16 -3.26
CA SER A 73 1.85 -4.36 -2.96
C SER A 73 2.05 -5.46 -3.99
N SER A 74 2.09 -5.08 -5.27
CA SER A 74 2.22 -6.00 -6.39
C SER A 74 3.07 -5.37 -7.47
N ILE A 75 3.87 -6.17 -8.14
CA ILE A 75 4.71 -5.72 -9.24
C ILE A 75 4.76 -6.77 -10.34
N ARG A 76 4.61 -6.32 -11.59
CA ARG A 76 4.78 -7.14 -12.79
C ARG A 76 5.86 -6.52 -13.65
N MET A 77 6.94 -7.24 -13.82
CA MET A 77 8.03 -6.80 -14.70
C MET A 77 7.71 -7.13 -16.16
N GLU A 78 8.22 -6.34 -17.11
CA GLU A 78 8.12 -6.67 -18.52
C GLU A 78 8.76 -8.03 -18.80
N ASN A 79 9.90 -8.32 -18.17
CA ASN A 79 10.47 -9.67 -18.19
C ASN A 79 9.77 -10.49 -17.12
N VAL A 80 8.97 -11.48 -17.54
CA VAL A 80 8.18 -12.33 -16.64
C VAL A 80 9.01 -13.20 -15.70
N ASP A 81 10.29 -13.40 -16.01
CA ASP A 81 11.21 -14.17 -15.17
C ASP A 81 11.82 -13.34 -14.03
N HIS A 82 11.59 -12.03 -14.03
CA HIS A 82 12.00 -11.15 -12.95
C HIS A 82 10.86 -11.01 -11.94
N ILE A 83 11.10 -11.41 -10.71
CA ILE A 83 10.10 -11.40 -9.63
C ILE A 83 10.62 -10.68 -8.40
N ARG A 84 9.72 -10.26 -7.51
CA ARG A 84 10.10 -9.76 -6.19
C ARG A 84 10.37 -10.93 -5.25
N ARG A 85 11.54 -10.91 -4.62
CA ARG A 85 11.94 -11.91 -3.63
C ARG A 85 12.83 -11.24 -2.58
N ASN A 86 12.52 -11.43 -1.31
CA ASN A 86 13.24 -10.79 -0.20
C ASN A 86 13.33 -9.25 -0.31
N GLY A 87 12.27 -8.59 -0.81
CA GLY A 87 12.25 -7.14 -0.99
C GLY A 87 13.09 -6.62 -2.12
N LYS A 88 13.62 -7.49 -2.97
CA LYS A 88 14.47 -7.16 -4.13
C LYS A 88 13.93 -7.80 -5.38
N LEU A 89 14.35 -7.28 -6.53
CA LEU A 89 14.10 -7.94 -7.80
C LEU A 89 15.04 -9.14 -7.94
N TYR A 90 14.50 -10.25 -8.40
CA TYR A 90 15.22 -11.52 -8.56
C TYR A 90 15.00 -12.07 -9.96
N ASP A 91 16.10 -12.47 -10.62
CA ASP A 91 16.09 -13.12 -11.92
C ASP A 91 16.03 -14.63 -11.72
N LYS A 92 14.87 -15.24 -12.02
CA LYS A 92 14.67 -16.69 -11.86
C LYS A 92 15.52 -17.54 -12.82
N VAL A 93 15.80 -17.01 -14.02
CA VAL A 93 16.54 -17.76 -15.04
C VAL A 93 18.01 -17.87 -14.65
N ASN A 94 18.62 -16.74 -14.31
CA ASN A 94 20.03 -16.69 -13.93
C ASN A 94 20.28 -16.89 -12.44
N GLN A 95 19.21 -17.02 -11.65
CA GLN A 95 19.25 -17.26 -10.20
C GLN A 95 20.11 -16.22 -9.46
N THR A 96 19.86 -14.95 -9.73
CA THR A 96 20.66 -13.85 -9.17
C THR A 96 19.79 -12.65 -8.83
N TYR A 97 20.24 -11.87 -7.84
CA TYR A 97 19.68 -10.54 -7.53
C TYR A 97 20.41 -9.42 -8.28
N LYS A 98 21.43 -9.73 -9.07
CA LYS A 98 22.27 -8.73 -9.76
C LYS A 98 21.72 -8.41 -11.13
N PHE A 99 21.65 -7.11 -11.43
CA PHE A 99 21.21 -6.58 -12.71
C PHE A 99 22.22 -5.55 -13.22
N ASP A 100 22.52 -5.60 -14.51
CA ASP A 100 23.50 -4.69 -15.13
C ASP A 100 22.87 -3.42 -15.70
N GLY A 101 21.56 -3.34 -15.75
CA GLY A 101 20.86 -2.19 -16.33
C GLY A 101 19.48 -2.00 -15.79
N THR A 102 18.84 -0.92 -16.24
CA THR A 102 17.46 -0.59 -15.86
C THR A 102 16.51 -1.70 -16.22
N GLN A 103 15.65 -2.05 -15.29
CA GLN A 103 14.56 -3.01 -15.49
C GLN A 103 13.21 -2.30 -15.41
N ARG A 104 12.33 -2.57 -16.36
CA ARG A 104 11.05 -1.88 -16.44
C ARG A 104 9.92 -2.74 -15.88
N ALA A 105 9.17 -2.17 -14.95
CA ALA A 105 7.93 -2.75 -14.49
C ALA A 105 6.80 -2.37 -15.45
N TYR A 106 6.09 -3.37 -15.95
CA TYR A 106 4.89 -3.15 -16.75
C TYR A 106 3.79 -2.50 -15.92
N GLN A 107 3.60 -3.00 -14.69
CA GLN A 107 2.58 -2.53 -13.77
C GLN A 107 3.07 -2.71 -12.33
N GLN A 108 2.75 -1.73 -11.48
CA GLN A 108 2.89 -1.90 -10.04
C GLN A 108 1.71 -1.29 -9.30
N ILE A 109 1.36 -1.87 -8.16
CA ILE A 109 0.30 -1.36 -7.29
C ILE A 109 0.95 -0.86 -6.01
N ARG A 110 0.78 0.45 -5.72
CA ARG A 110 1.29 1.08 -4.51
C ARG A 110 0.21 1.13 -3.43
N LEU A 111 0.63 1.03 -2.18
CA LEU A 111 -0.23 1.25 -1.03
C LEU A 111 0.08 2.65 -0.47
N PRO A 112 -0.69 3.68 -0.84
CA PRO A 112 -0.49 5.02 -0.31
C PRO A 112 -0.88 5.06 1.17
N THR A 113 -0.37 6.05 1.90
CA THR A 113 -0.85 6.37 3.24
C THR A 113 -2.28 6.91 3.16
N TRP A 114 -2.97 6.97 4.30
CA TRP A 114 -4.32 7.51 4.32
C TRP A 114 -4.41 8.90 3.70
N ASP A 115 -3.48 9.79 4.05
CA ASP A 115 -3.49 11.18 3.58
C ASP A 115 -3.17 11.32 2.09
N GLU A 116 -2.42 10.37 1.53
CA GLU A 116 -2.12 10.31 0.09
C GLU A 116 -3.26 9.71 -0.73
N MET A 117 -4.23 9.09 -0.07
CA MET A 117 -5.35 8.41 -0.73
C MET A 117 -6.28 9.43 -1.41
N GLU A 118 -6.80 9.02 -2.55
CA GLU A 118 -7.82 9.79 -3.25
C GLU A 118 -9.06 9.97 -2.36
N ALA A 119 -9.68 11.17 -2.37
CA ALA A 119 -10.74 11.53 -1.42
C ALA A 119 -11.95 10.59 -1.47
N ASP A 120 -12.38 10.20 -2.68
CA ASP A 120 -13.53 9.30 -2.83
C ASP A 120 -13.23 7.93 -2.26
N MET A 121 -11.99 7.45 -2.37
CA MET A 121 -11.57 6.19 -1.78
C MET A 121 -11.51 6.26 -0.26
N GLN A 122 -11.12 7.39 0.31
CA GLN A 122 -11.15 7.59 1.76
C GLN A 122 -12.57 7.43 2.31
N VAL A 123 -13.54 8.07 1.66
CA VAL A 123 -14.96 7.97 2.03
C VAL A 123 -15.45 6.54 1.87
N TYR A 124 -15.18 5.91 0.73
CA TYR A 124 -15.58 4.54 0.45
C TYR A 124 -15.01 3.55 1.48
N THR A 125 -13.73 3.67 1.81
CA THR A 125 -13.08 2.83 2.82
C THR A 125 -13.73 3.01 4.20
N GLY A 126 -14.06 4.24 4.56
CA GLY A 126 -14.76 4.53 5.80
C GLY A 126 -16.11 3.81 5.89
N TYR A 127 -16.88 3.81 4.83
CA TYR A 127 -18.16 3.10 4.77
C TYR A 127 -17.98 1.58 4.84
N LEU A 128 -16.99 1.02 4.15
CA LEU A 128 -16.69 -0.41 4.19
C LEU A 128 -16.30 -0.87 5.60
N ALA A 129 -15.58 -0.04 6.33
CA ALA A 129 -15.11 -0.36 7.68
C ALA A 129 -16.21 -0.20 8.73
N ALA A 130 -17.16 0.68 8.47
CA ALA A 130 -18.32 0.85 9.34
C ALA A 130 -19.34 -0.26 9.13
#